data_ca566a9c7337ad4f4bf557d956bbc0b4
#
_entry.id   ca566a9c7337ad4f4bf557d956bbc0b4
#
_cell.length_a   1.000
_cell.length_b   1.000
_cell.length_c   1.000
_cell.angle_alpha   90.00
_cell.angle_beta   90.00
_cell.angle_gamma   90.00
#
_symmetry.space_group_name_H-M   'P 1'
#
loop_
_entity.id
_entity.type
_entity.pdbx_description
1 polymer ?
#
loop_
_entity_poly.entity_id
_entity_poly.type
_entity_poly.pdbx_seq_one_letter_code
_entity_poly.pdbx_strand_id
1 'polypeptide(L)'
;MKKFLILISMLAPVVGFAQKKPVFPKSFDLLVGAYTSGSSKGIAVYRFYTESGRLAYLNQIDDVSNPSYLAVSSNNKFVYAVNENDNGEVSSFAFEPKTGKLTFINKVSTLGGSPCYISVDKDQKNLFVANYSGGNIAVLPINVDGSIAPAVQTIKDDGHGVNAERQEKAHVHTAVLSPDEKYVLYTDLGTDKINITKYKGGKTNPIVPANPAFVSVKPGYGPRHLAFSNNKKTLYLITEMGSSVVVFDYNNGKPKQRQDISLLADGFKGTTGAADIHVSPNGKFLYATNRGDANDISVFAINQENGELTFIERKPSGGKGPRNFAIDPTGKYLIVAHQNSDTVIVYKIDENTGKILNAVSRIQVGNPVCVKFAPAM
;
A
#
# COMPACT_ATOMS: atom_id res chain seq x y z
N MET A 1 71.65 25.97 -14.67
CA MET A 1 71.01 24.77 -15.23
C MET A 1 69.63 24.60 -14.55
N LYS A 2 68.53 25.02 -15.23
CA LYS A 2 67.18 24.94 -14.73
C LYS A 2 66.58 23.59 -15.22
N LYS A 3 66.22 22.70 -14.31
CA LYS A 3 65.55 21.45 -14.64
C LYS A 3 64.02 21.73 -14.75
N PHE A 4 63.48 21.53 -15.93
CA PHE A 4 62.01 21.50 -16.17
C PHE A 4 61.46 20.13 -15.78
N LEU A 5 60.51 20.11 -14.84
CA LEU A 5 59.73 18.91 -14.49
C LEU A 5 58.47 18.94 -15.38
N ILE A 6 58.34 17.97 -16.28
CA ILE A 6 57.12 17.78 -17.08
C ILE A 6 56.18 16.87 -16.27
N LEU A 7 55.04 17.44 -15.86
CA LEU A 7 53.96 16.70 -15.20
C LEU A 7 53.05 16.11 -16.28
N ILE A 8 53.13 14.79 -16.48
CA ILE A 8 52.23 14.06 -17.38
C ILE A 8 50.97 13.71 -16.59
N SER A 9 49.85 14.40 -16.83
CA SER A 9 48.55 14.03 -16.30
C SER A 9 47.98 12.86 -17.09
N MET A 10 47.90 11.67 -16.46
CA MET A 10 47.16 10.53 -17.01
C MET A 10 45.66 10.79 -16.82
N LEU A 11 44.94 11.08 -17.88
CA LEU A 11 43.48 10.98 -17.92
C LEU A 11 43.09 9.49 -17.97
N ALA A 12 42.58 8.95 -16.89
CA ALA A 12 41.93 7.63 -16.91
C ALA A 12 40.56 7.76 -17.61
N PRO A 13 40.21 6.90 -18.57
CA PRO A 13 38.90 6.89 -19.18
C PRO A 13 37.86 6.44 -18.14
N VAL A 14 36.88 7.29 -17.87
CA VAL A 14 35.68 6.92 -17.10
C VAL A 14 34.82 6.01 -17.99
N VAL A 15 34.94 4.70 -17.81
CA VAL A 15 34.08 3.74 -18.45
C VAL A 15 32.72 3.81 -17.74
N GLY A 16 31.81 4.57 -18.32
CA GLY A 16 30.43 4.60 -17.88
C GLY A 16 29.76 3.24 -18.15
N PHE A 17 29.55 2.43 -17.11
CA PHE A 17 28.70 1.25 -17.21
C PHE A 17 27.27 1.72 -17.45
N ALA A 18 26.79 1.59 -18.68
CA ALA A 18 25.39 1.75 -19.00
C ALA A 18 24.59 0.66 -18.24
N GLN A 19 23.87 1.04 -17.19
CA GLN A 19 22.95 0.12 -16.51
C GLN A 19 21.94 -0.40 -17.53
N LYS A 20 21.94 -1.71 -17.77
CA LYS A 20 20.91 -2.34 -18.60
C LYS A 20 19.53 -2.03 -17.98
N LYS A 21 18.63 -1.45 -18.76
CA LYS A 21 17.26 -1.23 -18.32
C LYS A 21 16.64 -2.59 -17.95
N PRO A 22 15.90 -2.68 -16.83
CA PRO A 22 15.23 -3.92 -16.46
C PRO A 22 14.26 -4.35 -17.56
N VAL A 23 14.29 -5.64 -17.93
CA VAL A 23 13.35 -6.23 -18.87
C VAL A 23 12.14 -6.69 -18.06
N PHE A 24 11.01 -6.07 -18.29
CA PHE A 24 9.76 -6.44 -17.64
C PHE A 24 8.96 -7.44 -18.48
N PRO A 25 8.13 -8.31 -17.84
CA PRO A 25 7.16 -9.14 -18.53
C PRO A 25 6.21 -8.29 -19.39
N LYS A 26 5.68 -8.85 -20.47
CA LYS A 26 4.69 -8.19 -21.34
C LYS A 26 3.33 -8.00 -20.66
N SER A 27 3.07 -8.73 -19.59
CA SER A 27 1.83 -8.63 -18.84
C SER A 27 2.03 -9.01 -17.37
N PHE A 28 1.09 -8.51 -16.53
CA PHE A 28 0.89 -8.89 -15.13
C PHE A 28 -0.58 -9.26 -14.93
N ASP A 29 -0.89 -9.97 -13.87
CA ASP A 29 -2.27 -10.12 -13.43
C ASP A 29 -2.61 -9.02 -12.43
N LEU A 30 -3.77 -8.40 -12.60
CA LEU A 30 -4.34 -7.42 -11.69
C LEU A 30 -5.52 -8.05 -10.95
N LEU A 31 -5.37 -8.24 -9.64
CA LEU A 31 -6.44 -8.67 -8.76
C LEU A 31 -7.19 -7.44 -8.26
N VAL A 32 -8.52 -7.50 -8.30
CA VAL A 32 -9.40 -6.42 -7.84
C VAL A 32 -10.29 -6.96 -6.73
N GLY A 33 -10.06 -6.46 -5.52
CA GLY A 33 -10.91 -6.69 -4.35
C GLY A 33 -11.99 -5.60 -4.23
N ALA A 34 -13.16 -5.94 -3.73
CA ALA A 34 -14.33 -5.07 -3.72
C ALA A 34 -15.19 -5.27 -2.47
N TYR A 35 -16.01 -4.29 -2.13
CA TYR A 35 -17.15 -4.54 -1.25
C TYR A 35 -18.26 -5.25 -2.04
N THR A 36 -18.89 -6.23 -1.41
CA THR A 36 -19.90 -7.08 -2.04
C THR A 36 -21.34 -6.65 -1.75
N SER A 37 -21.53 -5.45 -1.22
CA SER A 37 -22.84 -4.82 -1.02
C SER A 37 -23.52 -4.34 -2.32
N GLY A 38 -22.76 -4.28 -3.42
CA GLY A 38 -23.24 -3.87 -4.75
C GLY A 38 -23.28 -5.03 -5.74
N SER A 39 -22.81 -4.78 -6.96
CA SER A 39 -22.78 -5.78 -8.05
C SER A 39 -21.59 -6.75 -7.99
N SER A 40 -20.56 -6.46 -7.21
CA SER A 40 -19.41 -7.35 -7.02
C SER A 40 -19.79 -8.54 -6.14
N LYS A 41 -19.21 -9.72 -6.42
CA LYS A 41 -19.44 -10.94 -5.66
C LYS A 41 -18.19 -11.53 -5.01
N GLY A 42 -17.04 -10.88 -5.23
CA GLY A 42 -15.78 -11.40 -4.71
C GLY A 42 -14.57 -10.74 -5.33
N ILE A 43 -13.58 -11.51 -5.75
CA ILE A 43 -12.31 -11.03 -6.31
C ILE A 43 -12.30 -11.27 -7.81
N ALA A 44 -12.14 -10.20 -8.59
CA ALA A 44 -11.98 -10.28 -10.05
C ALA A 44 -10.48 -10.23 -10.42
N VAL A 45 -10.10 -10.93 -11.49
CA VAL A 45 -8.74 -10.98 -12.01
C VAL A 45 -8.72 -10.56 -13.46
N TYR A 46 -7.81 -9.64 -13.79
CA TYR A 46 -7.62 -9.11 -15.14
C TYR A 46 -6.18 -9.31 -15.59
N ARG A 47 -5.95 -9.54 -16.86
CA ARG A 47 -4.64 -9.43 -17.48
C ARG A 47 -4.35 -7.96 -17.81
N PHE A 48 -3.29 -7.42 -17.24
CA PHE A 48 -2.76 -6.09 -17.53
C PHE A 48 -1.61 -6.20 -18.54
N TYR A 49 -1.68 -5.47 -19.64
CA TYR A 49 -0.66 -5.45 -20.68
C TYR A 49 0.25 -4.22 -20.53
N THR A 50 1.55 -4.46 -20.27
CA THR A 50 2.53 -3.41 -19.92
C THR A 50 2.85 -2.44 -21.05
N GLU A 51 2.60 -2.81 -22.31
CA GLU A 51 2.82 -1.96 -23.47
C GLU A 51 1.70 -0.94 -23.67
N SER A 52 0.45 -1.35 -23.46
CA SER A 52 -0.74 -0.54 -23.77
C SER A 52 -1.49 -0.02 -22.54
N GLY A 53 -1.26 -0.57 -21.35
CA GLY A 53 -2.05 -0.31 -20.15
C GLY A 53 -3.47 -0.92 -20.21
N ARG A 54 -3.77 -1.76 -21.20
CA ARG A 54 -5.09 -2.37 -21.35
C ARG A 54 -5.31 -3.45 -20.31
N LEU A 55 -6.55 -3.55 -19.82
CA LEU A 55 -7.05 -4.64 -18.99
C LEU A 55 -7.94 -5.59 -19.79
N ALA A 56 -7.74 -6.89 -19.65
CA ALA A 56 -8.60 -7.92 -20.19
C ALA A 56 -9.05 -8.84 -19.06
N TYR A 57 -10.35 -9.09 -18.95
CA TYR A 57 -10.91 -10.00 -17.94
C TYR A 57 -10.33 -11.40 -18.12
N LEU A 58 -9.93 -12.03 -17.02
CA LEU A 58 -9.45 -13.41 -16.99
C LEU A 58 -10.42 -14.32 -16.24
N ASN A 59 -10.68 -13.99 -14.99
CA ASN A 59 -11.39 -14.85 -14.08
C ASN A 59 -12.00 -14.06 -12.92
N GLN A 60 -12.85 -14.70 -12.11
CA GLN A 60 -13.41 -14.19 -10.88
C GLN A 60 -13.66 -15.35 -9.92
N ILE A 61 -13.50 -15.11 -8.63
CA ILE A 61 -14.03 -16.00 -7.60
C ILE A 61 -15.18 -15.29 -6.90
N ASP A 62 -16.33 -15.94 -6.86
CA ASP A 62 -17.54 -15.46 -6.20
C ASP A 62 -17.60 -15.94 -4.73
N ASP A 63 -18.61 -15.51 -3.98
CA ASP A 63 -18.88 -15.88 -2.60
C ASP A 63 -17.76 -15.53 -1.61
N VAL A 64 -16.98 -14.51 -1.93
CA VAL A 64 -15.99 -13.91 -1.03
C VAL A 64 -16.54 -12.60 -0.51
N SER A 65 -16.97 -12.59 0.76
CA SER A 65 -17.61 -11.42 1.37
C SER A 65 -16.59 -10.32 1.62
N ASN A 66 -16.82 -9.12 1.09
CA ASN A 66 -16.05 -7.89 1.30
C ASN A 66 -14.52 -8.09 1.28
N PRO A 67 -13.92 -8.64 0.19
CA PRO A 67 -12.48 -8.78 0.07
C PRO A 67 -11.84 -7.40 -0.16
N SER A 68 -11.86 -6.54 0.86
CA SER A 68 -11.52 -5.13 0.73
C SER A 68 -10.01 -4.85 0.67
N TYR A 69 -9.18 -5.81 1.06
CA TYR A 69 -7.73 -5.72 0.89
C TYR A 69 -7.12 -7.09 0.62
N LEU A 70 -6.13 -7.12 -0.28
CA LEU A 70 -5.50 -8.33 -0.78
C LEU A 70 -3.99 -8.32 -0.53
N ALA A 71 -3.41 -9.49 -0.29
CA ALA A 71 -1.97 -9.72 -0.35
C ALA A 71 -1.67 -10.93 -1.24
N VAL A 72 -0.64 -10.80 -2.09
CA VAL A 72 -0.13 -11.90 -2.92
C VAL A 72 1.13 -12.43 -2.25
N SER A 73 1.25 -13.74 -2.14
CA SER A 73 2.43 -14.39 -1.58
C SER A 73 3.69 -14.13 -2.44
N SER A 74 4.87 -14.10 -1.83
CA SER A 74 6.13 -13.83 -2.54
C SER A 74 6.45 -14.85 -3.64
N ASN A 75 5.94 -16.09 -3.51
CA ASN A 75 6.07 -17.15 -4.52
C ASN A 75 4.96 -17.10 -5.59
N ASN A 76 4.02 -16.15 -5.49
CA ASN A 76 2.88 -15.96 -6.41
C ASN A 76 1.92 -17.16 -6.53
N LYS A 77 1.91 -18.06 -5.54
CA LYS A 77 1.03 -19.24 -5.53
C LYS A 77 -0.24 -19.05 -4.72
N PHE A 78 -0.25 -18.04 -3.84
CA PHE A 78 -1.35 -17.81 -2.93
C PHE A 78 -1.78 -16.35 -2.91
N VAL A 79 -3.06 -16.14 -2.69
CA VAL A 79 -3.67 -14.83 -2.43
C VAL A 79 -4.41 -14.90 -1.10
N TYR A 80 -4.23 -13.88 -0.29
CA TYR A 80 -4.92 -13.72 0.98
C TYR A 80 -5.81 -12.48 0.89
N ALA A 81 -7.04 -12.60 1.37
CA ALA A 81 -8.02 -11.52 1.36
C ALA A 81 -8.61 -11.34 2.76
N VAL A 82 -8.66 -10.11 3.25
CA VAL A 82 -9.50 -9.80 4.40
C VAL A 82 -10.97 -9.95 4.00
N ASN A 83 -11.81 -10.36 4.94
CA ASN A 83 -13.27 -10.28 4.83
C ASN A 83 -13.74 -9.19 5.81
N GLU A 84 -13.89 -7.95 5.30
CA GLU A 84 -14.17 -6.76 6.11
C GLU A 84 -15.63 -6.76 6.59
N ASN A 85 -15.89 -7.57 7.60
CA ASN A 85 -17.18 -7.74 8.29
C ASN A 85 -16.98 -7.64 9.79
N ASP A 86 -18.06 -7.52 10.54
CA ASP A 86 -18.01 -7.39 12.00
C ASP A 86 -17.36 -8.60 12.69
N ASN A 87 -17.56 -9.81 12.16
CA ASN A 87 -16.93 -11.02 12.68
C ASN A 87 -15.43 -11.13 12.38
N GLY A 88 -14.93 -10.35 11.42
CA GLY A 88 -13.54 -10.25 11.03
C GLY A 88 -12.87 -11.58 10.69
N GLU A 89 -12.68 -11.83 9.40
CA GLU A 89 -12.07 -13.06 8.90
C GLU A 89 -11.02 -12.74 7.83
N VAL A 90 -10.17 -13.71 7.52
CA VAL A 90 -9.24 -13.71 6.39
C VAL A 90 -9.36 -15.01 5.63
N SER A 91 -9.46 -14.92 4.31
CA SER A 91 -9.56 -16.05 3.38
C SER A 91 -8.25 -16.27 2.64
N SER A 92 -7.91 -17.54 2.40
CA SER A 92 -6.76 -17.98 1.61
C SER A 92 -7.22 -18.65 0.33
N PHE A 93 -6.49 -18.38 -0.77
CA PHE A 93 -6.75 -18.93 -2.09
C PHE A 93 -5.44 -19.42 -2.74
N ALA A 94 -5.49 -20.59 -3.38
CA ALA A 94 -4.47 -20.96 -4.37
C ALA A 94 -4.66 -20.10 -5.63
N PHE A 95 -3.58 -19.60 -6.19
CA PHE A 95 -3.59 -18.72 -7.35
C PHE A 95 -2.82 -19.36 -8.51
N GLU A 96 -3.45 -19.39 -9.69
CA GLU A 96 -2.87 -19.85 -10.93
C GLU A 96 -2.66 -18.65 -11.88
N PRO A 97 -1.45 -18.07 -11.96
CA PRO A 97 -1.21 -16.84 -12.73
C PRO A 97 -1.54 -16.96 -14.23
N LYS A 98 -1.38 -18.14 -14.84
CA LYS A 98 -1.64 -18.35 -16.26
C LYS A 98 -3.10 -18.10 -16.66
N THR A 99 -4.02 -18.53 -15.81
CA THR A 99 -5.48 -18.44 -16.02
C THR A 99 -6.17 -17.38 -15.18
N GLY A 100 -5.45 -16.82 -14.18
CA GLY A 100 -6.03 -15.94 -13.17
C GLY A 100 -6.98 -16.65 -12.20
N LYS A 101 -7.00 -18.00 -12.19
CA LYS A 101 -7.90 -18.78 -11.34
C LYS A 101 -7.51 -18.67 -9.88
N LEU A 102 -8.49 -18.38 -9.05
CA LEU A 102 -8.43 -18.47 -7.60
C LEU A 102 -9.22 -19.68 -7.13
N THR A 103 -8.61 -20.50 -6.26
CA THR A 103 -9.28 -21.66 -5.65
C THR A 103 -9.23 -21.48 -4.14
N PHE A 104 -10.39 -21.44 -3.50
CA PHE A 104 -10.50 -21.29 -2.04
C PHE A 104 -9.79 -22.42 -1.31
N ILE A 105 -9.01 -22.08 -0.27
CA ILE A 105 -8.31 -23.04 0.59
C ILE A 105 -9.03 -23.10 1.95
N ASN A 106 -8.99 -22.00 2.70
CA ASN A 106 -9.66 -21.91 4.00
C ASN A 106 -9.92 -20.45 4.40
N LYS A 107 -10.64 -20.29 5.49
CA LYS A 107 -10.96 -19.01 6.10
C LYS A 107 -10.84 -19.11 7.61
N VAL A 108 -10.28 -18.07 8.26
CA VAL A 108 -9.97 -18.06 9.69
C VAL A 108 -10.33 -16.72 10.30
N SER A 109 -10.79 -16.69 11.55
CA SER A 109 -11.06 -15.45 12.29
C SER A 109 -9.79 -14.68 12.56
N THR A 110 -9.87 -13.34 12.41
CA THR A 110 -8.79 -12.39 12.76
C THR A 110 -8.85 -11.95 14.22
N LEU A 111 -9.82 -12.42 14.98
CA LEU A 111 -10.09 -12.04 16.39
C LEU A 111 -10.30 -10.53 16.57
N GLY A 112 -10.86 -9.85 15.55
CA GLY A 112 -11.20 -8.43 15.56
C GLY A 112 -12.15 -8.09 14.41
N GLY A 113 -13.01 -7.07 14.60
CA GLY A 113 -14.00 -6.66 13.59
C GLY A 113 -13.40 -5.79 12.48
N SER A 114 -13.98 -5.86 11.30
CA SER A 114 -13.68 -5.07 10.10
C SER A 114 -12.19 -5.09 9.74
N PRO A 115 -11.58 -6.25 9.43
CA PRO A 115 -10.21 -6.31 8.93
C PRO A 115 -10.13 -5.56 7.60
N CYS A 116 -9.26 -4.54 7.51
CA CYS A 116 -9.18 -3.63 6.36
C CYS A 116 -7.80 -3.60 5.69
N TYR A 117 -6.83 -4.32 6.26
CA TYR A 117 -5.48 -4.42 5.69
C TYR A 117 -4.85 -5.78 6.03
N ILE A 118 -4.07 -6.30 5.09
CA ILE A 118 -3.32 -7.54 5.26
C ILE A 118 -1.95 -7.43 4.59
N SER A 119 -0.91 -7.87 5.27
CA SER A 119 0.42 -8.07 4.69
C SER A 119 0.97 -9.45 5.03
N VAL A 120 1.96 -9.87 4.25
CA VAL A 120 2.62 -11.17 4.38
C VAL A 120 4.13 -10.94 4.49
N ASP A 121 4.83 -11.68 5.35
CA ASP A 121 6.29 -11.64 5.37
C ASP A 121 6.88 -12.34 4.13
N LYS A 122 8.12 -11.98 3.77
CA LYS A 122 8.80 -12.52 2.56
C LYS A 122 9.00 -14.03 2.62
N ASP A 123 9.14 -14.58 3.84
CA ASP A 123 9.33 -16.01 4.06
C ASP A 123 8.00 -16.77 4.05
N GLN A 124 6.85 -16.07 3.92
CA GLN A 124 5.49 -16.62 3.88
C GLN A 124 5.16 -17.45 5.12
N LYS A 125 5.57 -16.97 6.30
CA LYS A 125 5.33 -17.62 7.58
C LYS A 125 4.15 -17.04 8.33
N ASN A 126 3.91 -15.71 8.19
CA ASN A 126 2.89 -14.99 8.94
C ASN A 126 2.16 -13.96 8.10
N LEU A 127 0.87 -13.83 8.37
CA LEU A 127 0.03 -12.71 7.97
C LEU A 127 -0.07 -11.71 9.12
N PHE A 128 -0.11 -10.43 8.78
CA PHE A 128 -0.40 -9.34 9.71
C PHE A 128 -1.66 -8.65 9.25
N VAL A 129 -2.69 -8.66 10.09
CA VAL A 129 -4.01 -8.16 9.75
C VAL A 129 -4.39 -7.00 10.68
N ALA A 130 -4.75 -5.86 10.09
CA ALA A 130 -5.28 -4.70 10.81
C ALA A 130 -6.80 -4.79 10.88
N ASN A 131 -7.35 -4.82 12.08
CA ASN A 131 -8.79 -4.87 12.35
C ASN A 131 -9.28 -3.48 12.77
N TYR A 132 -10.00 -2.79 11.89
CA TYR A 132 -10.41 -1.40 12.07
C TYR A 132 -11.38 -1.23 13.26
N SER A 133 -12.54 -1.88 13.20
CA SER A 133 -13.54 -1.81 14.29
C SER A 133 -13.07 -2.54 15.54
N GLY A 134 -12.21 -3.55 15.37
CA GLY A 134 -11.60 -4.28 16.49
C GLY A 134 -10.58 -3.47 17.27
N GLY A 135 -9.94 -2.47 16.64
CA GLY A 135 -8.87 -1.67 17.23
C GLY A 135 -7.63 -2.51 17.58
N ASN A 136 -7.32 -3.54 16.78
CA ASN A 136 -6.23 -4.46 17.06
C ASN A 136 -5.52 -4.94 15.79
N ILE A 137 -4.28 -5.39 15.96
CA ILE A 137 -3.56 -6.17 14.97
C ILE A 137 -3.60 -7.65 15.34
N ALA A 138 -3.76 -8.53 14.34
CA ALA A 138 -3.67 -9.98 14.50
C ALA A 138 -2.51 -10.55 13.68
N VAL A 139 -1.84 -11.58 14.21
CA VAL A 139 -0.80 -12.34 13.52
C VAL A 139 -1.27 -13.79 13.35
N LEU A 140 -1.33 -14.24 12.09
CA LEU A 140 -1.81 -15.57 11.74
C LEU A 140 -0.70 -16.32 10.96
N PRO A 141 -0.30 -17.51 11.41
CA PRO A 141 0.68 -18.32 10.68
C PRO A 141 0.14 -18.85 9.35
N ILE A 142 1.02 -18.99 8.39
CA ILE A 142 0.77 -19.60 7.08
C ILE A 142 1.36 -21.01 7.07
N ASN A 143 0.59 -21.99 6.64
CA ASN A 143 1.06 -23.36 6.40
C ASN A 143 1.71 -23.49 5.00
N VAL A 144 2.46 -24.56 4.78
CA VAL A 144 3.18 -24.82 3.51
C VAL A 144 2.25 -24.91 2.31
N ASP A 145 1.03 -25.39 2.50
CA ASP A 145 -0.02 -25.49 1.48
C ASP A 145 -0.76 -24.17 1.22
N GLY A 146 -0.34 -23.07 1.88
CA GLY A 146 -0.95 -21.74 1.77
C GLY A 146 -2.18 -21.55 2.65
N SER A 147 -2.64 -22.56 3.38
CA SER A 147 -3.72 -22.38 4.35
C SER A 147 -3.29 -21.52 5.54
N ILE A 148 -4.25 -20.85 6.16
CA ILE A 148 -4.03 -19.98 7.31
C ILE A 148 -4.33 -20.77 8.57
N ALA A 149 -3.41 -20.76 9.55
CA ALA A 149 -3.63 -21.28 10.87
C ALA A 149 -4.35 -20.25 11.77
N PRO A 150 -5.00 -20.66 12.89
CA PRO A 150 -5.58 -19.73 13.85
C PRO A 150 -4.59 -18.67 14.31
N ALA A 151 -5.09 -17.47 14.62
CA ALA A 151 -4.26 -16.37 15.11
C ALA A 151 -3.48 -16.80 16.37
N VAL A 152 -2.17 -16.55 16.37
CA VAL A 152 -1.27 -16.87 17.48
C VAL A 152 -1.01 -15.67 18.37
N GLN A 153 -1.36 -14.48 17.92
CA GLN A 153 -1.21 -13.25 18.68
C GLN A 153 -2.18 -12.19 18.20
N THR A 154 -2.71 -11.42 19.15
CA THR A 154 -3.38 -10.13 18.90
C THR A 154 -2.80 -9.08 19.83
N ILE A 155 -2.65 -7.84 19.35
CA ILE A 155 -2.36 -6.68 20.18
C ILE A 155 -3.49 -5.69 19.97
N LYS A 156 -4.22 -5.41 21.04
CA LYS A 156 -5.30 -4.44 21.07
C LYS A 156 -4.76 -3.10 21.53
N ASP A 157 -5.11 -2.04 20.81
CA ASP A 157 -4.83 -0.67 21.21
C ASP A 157 -5.98 -0.11 22.04
N ASP A 158 -5.64 0.76 22.97
CA ASP A 158 -6.58 1.48 23.83
C ASP A 158 -6.40 2.98 23.68
N GLY A 159 -7.47 3.73 23.93
CA GLY A 159 -7.49 5.19 23.86
C GLY A 159 -8.44 5.71 22.80
N HIS A 160 -8.43 7.03 22.66
CA HIS A 160 -9.26 7.79 21.72
C HIS A 160 -8.50 9.03 21.25
N GLY A 161 -8.98 9.68 20.19
CA GLY A 161 -8.47 10.94 19.68
C GLY A 161 -9.39 12.12 20.01
N VAL A 162 -9.15 13.23 19.30
CA VAL A 162 -9.90 14.49 19.51
C VAL A 162 -11.23 14.55 18.76
N ASN A 163 -11.42 13.69 17.77
CA ASN A 163 -12.66 13.63 16.99
C ASN A 163 -13.59 12.54 17.57
N ALA A 164 -14.64 12.98 18.28
CA ALA A 164 -15.55 12.07 18.97
C ALA A 164 -16.33 11.10 18.07
N GLU A 165 -16.48 11.42 16.77
CA GLU A 165 -17.23 10.56 15.83
C GLU A 165 -16.33 9.52 15.13
N ARG A 166 -15.06 9.86 14.90
CA ARG A 166 -14.13 9.06 14.11
C ARG A 166 -12.97 8.47 14.91
N GLN A 167 -12.80 8.94 16.14
CA GLN A 167 -11.70 8.57 17.04
C GLN A 167 -12.23 8.26 18.45
N GLU A 168 -13.45 7.75 18.57
CA GLU A 168 -14.07 7.37 19.85
C GLU A 168 -13.34 6.21 20.54
N LYS A 169 -12.54 5.48 19.79
CA LYS A 169 -11.68 4.36 20.24
C LYS A 169 -10.53 4.15 19.25
N ALA A 170 -9.68 3.16 19.52
CA ALA A 170 -8.66 2.69 18.60
C ALA A 170 -9.27 2.12 17.30
N HIS A 171 -8.67 2.46 16.15
CA HIS A 171 -9.03 2.02 14.80
C HIS A 171 -7.77 1.67 14.01
N VAL A 172 -7.32 0.42 14.09
CA VAL A 172 -6.10 -0.02 13.40
C VAL A 172 -6.37 -0.19 11.92
N HIS A 173 -5.62 0.55 11.06
CA HIS A 173 -5.92 0.64 9.62
C HIS A 173 -4.90 -0.02 8.70
N THR A 174 -3.65 -0.05 9.07
CA THR A 174 -2.57 -0.66 8.26
C THR A 174 -1.63 -1.45 9.16
N ALA A 175 -1.07 -2.54 8.63
CA ALA A 175 0.02 -3.29 9.25
C ALA A 175 1.04 -3.67 8.17
N VAL A 176 2.25 -3.09 8.21
CA VAL A 176 3.30 -3.30 7.23
C VAL A 176 4.61 -3.71 7.88
N LEU A 177 5.37 -4.57 7.21
CA LEU A 177 6.73 -4.88 7.63
C LEU A 177 7.69 -3.76 7.20
N SER A 178 8.68 -3.49 8.04
CA SER A 178 9.82 -2.67 7.62
C SER A 178 10.58 -3.36 6.48
N PRO A 179 11.32 -2.60 5.64
CA PRO A 179 11.99 -3.18 4.48
C PRO A 179 13.08 -4.23 4.79
N ASP A 180 13.53 -4.32 6.04
CA ASP A 180 14.44 -5.37 6.56
C ASP A 180 13.70 -6.45 7.36
N GLU A 181 12.37 -6.32 7.45
CA GLU A 181 11.45 -7.19 8.19
C GLU A 181 11.81 -7.42 9.67
N LYS A 182 12.53 -6.48 10.27
CA LYS A 182 12.80 -6.53 11.73
C LYS A 182 11.68 -5.92 12.55
N TYR A 183 10.80 -5.16 11.92
CA TYR A 183 9.69 -4.45 12.57
C TYR A 183 8.40 -4.64 11.79
N VAL A 184 7.29 -4.66 12.52
CA VAL A 184 5.94 -4.43 11.98
C VAL A 184 5.49 -3.08 12.51
N LEU A 185 5.13 -2.18 11.57
CA LEU A 185 4.53 -0.89 11.88
C LEU A 185 3.04 -0.97 11.55
N TYR A 186 2.20 -0.49 12.47
CA TYR A 186 0.78 -0.42 12.22
C TYR A 186 0.22 0.94 12.67
N THR A 187 -0.73 1.44 11.89
CA THR A 187 -1.36 2.74 12.14
C THR A 187 -2.62 2.56 12.95
N ASP A 188 -2.84 3.46 13.89
CA ASP A 188 -4.11 3.59 14.61
C ASP A 188 -4.70 4.98 14.32
N LEU A 189 -5.73 4.99 13.49
CA LEU A 189 -6.47 6.20 13.11
C LEU A 189 -7.16 6.81 14.34
N GLY A 190 -7.67 5.96 15.24
CA GLY A 190 -8.44 6.41 16.39
C GLY A 190 -7.60 7.08 17.48
N THR A 191 -6.30 6.77 17.58
CA THR A 191 -5.43 7.30 18.63
C THR A 191 -4.28 8.19 18.11
N ASP A 192 -4.28 8.51 16.80
CA ASP A 192 -3.26 9.32 16.13
C ASP A 192 -1.83 8.77 16.29
N LYS A 193 -1.65 7.43 16.15
CA LYS A 193 -0.35 6.78 16.35
C LYS A 193 0.07 5.92 15.17
N ILE A 194 1.39 5.84 14.97
CA ILE A 194 2.05 4.73 14.29
C ILE A 194 2.67 3.87 15.39
N ASN A 195 2.13 2.69 15.62
CA ASN A 195 2.65 1.71 16.56
C ASN A 195 3.80 0.92 15.93
N ILE A 196 4.78 0.54 16.74
CA ILE A 196 6.02 -0.10 16.29
C ILE A 196 6.28 -1.33 17.14
N THR A 197 6.37 -2.47 16.46
CA THR A 197 6.71 -3.75 17.10
C THR A 197 7.95 -4.35 16.46
N LYS A 198 8.79 -5.03 17.25
CA LYS A 198 9.86 -5.89 16.72
C LYS A 198 9.25 -7.18 16.22
N TYR A 199 9.59 -7.58 15.01
CA TYR A 199 9.22 -8.87 14.45
C TYR A 199 10.34 -9.89 14.75
N LYS A 200 10.00 -10.91 15.50
CA LYS A 200 10.93 -12.01 15.90
C LYS A 200 10.71 -13.27 15.09
N GLY A 201 9.61 -13.33 14.32
CA GLY A 201 9.18 -14.58 13.73
C GLY A 201 8.75 -15.62 14.78
N GLY A 202 8.53 -16.84 14.34
CA GLY A 202 8.12 -17.94 15.22
C GLY A 202 6.60 -18.06 15.39
N LYS A 203 6.19 -19.09 16.18
CA LYS A 203 4.78 -19.47 16.33
C LYS A 203 4.11 -18.87 17.57
N THR A 204 4.85 -18.27 18.49
CA THR A 204 4.32 -17.72 19.75
C THR A 204 4.84 -16.30 19.94
N ASN A 205 3.92 -15.35 20.07
CA ASN A 205 4.22 -13.93 20.22
C ASN A 205 5.27 -13.41 19.21
N PRO A 206 5.00 -13.55 17.91
CA PRO A 206 5.96 -13.19 16.85
C PRO A 206 6.29 -11.70 16.81
N ILE A 207 5.44 -10.84 17.38
CA ILE A 207 5.69 -9.39 17.51
C ILE A 207 5.69 -8.97 18.98
N VAL A 208 6.61 -8.06 19.32
CA VAL A 208 6.71 -7.47 20.67
C VAL A 208 6.93 -5.97 20.57
N PRO A 209 6.45 -5.14 21.53
CA PRO A 209 6.67 -3.70 21.49
C PRO A 209 8.14 -3.32 21.25
N ALA A 210 8.38 -2.35 20.38
CA ALA A 210 9.70 -1.77 20.15
C ALA A 210 10.03 -0.69 21.22
N ASN A 211 11.15 -0.04 21.08
CA ASN A 211 11.50 1.17 21.84
C ASN A 211 12.04 2.23 20.88
N PRO A 212 11.26 3.29 20.58
CA PRO A 212 9.92 3.59 21.10
C PRO A 212 8.86 2.57 20.59
N ALA A 213 7.77 2.40 21.37
CA ALA A 213 6.66 1.52 21.01
C ALA A 213 5.69 2.18 20.00
N PHE A 214 5.70 3.49 19.92
CA PHE A 214 4.89 4.27 18.95
C PHE A 214 5.51 5.64 18.70
N VAL A 215 5.03 6.31 17.64
CA VAL A 215 5.18 7.75 17.41
C VAL A 215 3.79 8.34 17.17
N SER A 216 3.51 9.47 17.81
CA SER A 216 2.25 10.19 17.62
C SER A 216 2.37 11.19 16.47
N VAL A 217 1.26 11.43 15.78
CA VAL A 217 1.11 12.53 14.83
C VAL A 217 0.21 13.61 15.42
N LYS A 218 -0.04 14.66 14.67
CA LYS A 218 -0.91 15.77 15.10
C LYS A 218 -2.32 15.24 15.42
N PRO A 219 -2.89 15.63 16.56
CA PRO A 219 -4.23 15.21 16.98
C PRO A 219 -5.29 15.47 15.90
N GLY A 220 -6.13 14.48 15.64
CA GLY A 220 -7.17 14.53 14.62
C GLY A 220 -6.70 14.22 13.20
N TYR A 221 -5.45 13.80 13.01
CA TYR A 221 -4.93 13.47 11.69
C TYR A 221 -5.41 12.11 11.15
N GLY A 222 -5.59 11.14 12.02
CA GLY A 222 -6.06 9.81 11.65
C GLY A 222 -5.08 9.07 10.73
N PRO A 223 -3.98 8.51 11.26
CA PRO A 223 -3.01 7.70 10.50
C PRO A 223 -3.69 6.57 9.74
N ARG A 224 -3.41 6.45 8.43
CA ARG A 224 -4.09 5.46 7.59
C ARG A 224 -3.14 4.46 6.95
N HIS A 225 -2.47 4.81 5.87
CA HIS A 225 -1.55 3.93 5.15
C HIS A 225 -0.10 4.44 5.23
N LEU A 226 0.84 3.52 5.09
CA LEU A 226 2.27 3.74 5.14
C LEU A 226 2.94 3.31 3.84
N ALA A 227 3.95 4.05 3.41
CA ALA A 227 4.84 3.67 2.31
C ALA A 227 6.30 3.96 2.68
N PHE A 228 7.20 3.03 2.37
CA PHE A 228 8.63 3.24 2.52
C PHE A 228 9.25 3.74 1.21
N SER A 229 10.25 4.62 1.33
CA SER A 229 11.10 4.98 0.20
C SER A 229 11.93 3.78 -0.29
N ASN A 230 12.33 3.80 -1.57
CA ASN A 230 13.13 2.72 -2.15
C ASN A 230 14.52 2.58 -1.48
N ASN A 231 15.09 3.69 -0.97
CA ASN A 231 16.34 3.66 -0.20
C ASN A 231 16.15 3.19 1.26
N LYS A 232 14.90 2.89 1.68
CA LYS A 232 14.53 2.36 3.02
C LYS A 232 14.81 3.31 4.20
N LYS A 233 15.11 4.58 3.92
CA LYS A 233 15.48 5.58 4.95
C LYS A 233 14.36 6.56 5.28
N THR A 234 13.27 6.55 4.50
CA THR A 234 12.13 7.44 4.69
C THR A 234 10.84 6.63 4.78
N LEU A 235 9.99 7.01 5.71
CA LEU A 235 8.63 6.49 5.87
C LEU A 235 7.65 7.62 5.59
N TYR A 236 6.67 7.35 4.73
CA TYR A 236 5.57 8.24 4.39
C TYR A 236 4.29 7.71 5.00
N LEU A 237 3.57 8.57 5.70
CA LEU A 237 2.25 8.30 6.26
C LEU A 237 1.22 9.17 5.56
N ILE A 238 0.15 8.57 5.04
CA ILE A 238 -1.05 9.34 4.68
C ILE A 238 -2.02 9.39 5.86
N THR A 239 -2.55 10.58 6.14
CA THR A 239 -3.50 10.82 7.23
C THR A 239 -4.90 11.02 6.66
N GLU A 240 -5.86 10.14 7.04
CA GLU A 240 -7.21 10.13 6.47
C GLU A 240 -7.96 11.42 6.73
N MET A 241 -7.97 11.85 7.98
CA MET A 241 -8.74 13.00 8.46
C MET A 241 -7.99 14.31 8.26
N GLY A 242 -6.65 14.29 8.42
CA GLY A 242 -5.79 15.45 8.17
C GLY A 242 -5.58 15.76 6.69
N SER A 243 -5.87 14.82 5.80
CA SER A 243 -5.62 14.92 4.36
C SER A 243 -4.24 15.48 4.04
N SER A 244 -3.24 14.87 4.65
CA SER A 244 -1.83 15.24 4.48
C SER A 244 -0.94 14.00 4.34
N VAL A 245 0.29 14.23 3.89
CA VAL A 245 1.38 13.26 3.98
C VAL A 245 2.37 13.74 5.01
N VAL A 246 2.63 12.92 6.02
CA VAL A 246 3.68 13.14 7.01
C VAL A 246 4.91 12.33 6.64
N VAL A 247 6.06 12.99 6.54
CA VAL A 247 7.35 12.39 6.17
C VAL A 247 8.17 12.16 7.43
N PHE A 248 8.73 10.97 7.57
CA PHE A 248 9.60 10.61 8.68
C PHE A 248 10.96 10.12 8.16
N ASP A 249 12.03 10.56 8.81
CA ASP A 249 13.28 9.81 8.79
C ASP A 249 13.05 8.46 9.45
N TYR A 250 13.47 7.38 8.82
CA TYR A 250 13.31 6.04 9.35
C TYR A 250 14.67 5.37 9.56
N ASN A 251 14.92 4.97 10.80
CA ASN A 251 16.12 4.22 11.16
C ASN A 251 15.80 3.15 12.22
N ASN A 252 15.87 1.88 11.83
CA ASN A 252 15.74 0.73 12.76
C ASN A 252 14.54 0.85 13.72
N GLY A 253 13.33 1.01 13.17
CA GLY A 253 12.09 1.11 13.95
C GLY A 253 11.94 2.42 14.73
N LYS A 254 12.66 3.47 14.37
CA LYS A 254 12.59 4.79 15.02
C LYS A 254 12.23 5.87 13.99
N PRO A 255 10.94 6.07 13.67
CA PRO A 255 10.51 7.16 12.82
C PRO A 255 10.68 8.51 13.56
N LYS A 256 11.20 9.51 12.86
CA LYS A 256 11.31 10.89 13.35
C LYS A 256 10.70 11.82 12.32
N GLN A 257 9.65 12.55 12.68
CA GLN A 257 8.96 13.46 11.77
C GLN A 257 9.90 14.53 11.22
N ARG A 258 9.81 14.77 9.92
CA ARG A 258 10.59 15.74 9.15
C ARG A 258 9.70 16.79 8.48
N GLN A 259 8.61 16.35 7.83
CA GLN A 259 7.74 17.21 7.03
C GLN A 259 6.27 16.82 7.24
N ASP A 260 5.39 17.79 7.05
CA ASP A 260 3.94 17.60 6.92
C ASP A 260 3.48 18.44 5.73
N ILE A 261 2.87 17.79 4.72
CA ILE A 261 2.47 18.44 3.47
C ILE A 261 1.01 18.11 3.13
N SER A 262 0.21 19.14 2.90
CA SER A 262 -1.22 19.01 2.60
C SER A 262 -1.47 18.39 1.22
N LEU A 263 -2.49 17.54 1.14
CA LEU A 263 -3.06 17.05 -0.12
C LEU A 263 -4.10 18.01 -0.69
N LEU A 264 -4.57 18.98 0.09
CA LEU A 264 -5.65 19.87 -0.29
C LEU A 264 -5.12 21.14 -0.99
N ALA A 265 -5.91 21.68 -1.89
CA ALA A 265 -5.67 23.01 -2.43
C ALA A 265 -5.90 24.08 -1.36
N ASP A 266 -5.22 25.20 -1.48
CA ASP A 266 -5.44 26.34 -0.60
C ASP A 266 -6.92 26.75 -0.63
N GLY A 267 -7.51 26.92 0.56
CA GLY A 267 -8.89 27.31 0.72
C GLY A 267 -9.94 26.22 0.39
N PHE A 268 -9.55 24.97 0.22
CA PHE A 268 -10.51 23.86 0.03
C PHE A 268 -11.45 23.73 1.23
N LYS A 269 -12.78 23.67 0.96
CA LYS A 269 -13.83 23.64 1.99
C LYS A 269 -14.77 22.42 1.87
N GLY A 270 -14.51 21.53 0.92
CA GLY A 270 -15.31 20.31 0.75
C GLY A 270 -14.96 19.22 1.77
N THR A 271 -15.73 18.15 1.74
CA THR A 271 -15.41 16.93 2.48
C THR A 271 -14.18 16.24 1.88
N THR A 272 -13.39 15.62 2.74
CA THR A 272 -12.14 14.97 2.35
C THR A 272 -11.91 13.71 3.17
N GLY A 273 -11.07 12.82 2.68
CA GLY A 273 -10.68 11.61 3.38
C GLY A 273 -9.56 10.92 2.59
N ALA A 274 -8.31 11.32 2.88
CA ALA A 274 -7.18 10.75 2.17
C ALA A 274 -7.14 9.22 2.35
N ALA A 275 -6.71 8.50 1.33
CA ALA A 275 -6.91 7.06 1.31
C ALA A 275 -5.62 6.26 1.14
N ASP A 276 -4.98 6.29 0.00
CA ASP A 276 -3.85 5.42 -0.30
C ASP A 276 -2.61 6.20 -0.74
N ILE A 277 -1.44 5.59 -0.56
CA ILE A 277 -0.14 6.22 -0.78
C ILE A 277 0.87 5.21 -1.31
N HIS A 278 1.54 5.53 -2.41
CA HIS A 278 2.59 4.69 -2.99
C HIS A 278 3.76 5.53 -3.51
N VAL A 279 4.96 4.99 -3.36
CA VAL A 279 6.17 5.48 -4.02
C VAL A 279 6.29 4.79 -5.38
N SER A 280 6.67 5.56 -6.41
CA SER A 280 6.92 5.00 -7.75
C SER A 280 8.05 3.97 -7.74
N PRO A 281 8.05 2.97 -8.65
CA PRO A 281 9.11 1.96 -8.73
C PRO A 281 10.52 2.53 -8.90
N ASN A 282 10.65 3.70 -9.56
CA ASN A 282 11.94 4.39 -9.71
C ASN A 282 12.35 5.21 -8.46
N GLY A 283 11.50 5.28 -7.43
CA GLY A 283 11.74 6.00 -6.17
C GLY A 283 11.69 7.52 -6.26
N LYS A 284 11.34 8.11 -7.42
CA LYS A 284 11.40 9.55 -7.64
C LYS A 284 10.14 10.30 -7.28
N PHE A 285 8.99 9.61 -7.26
CA PHE A 285 7.68 10.22 -7.08
C PHE A 285 6.85 9.50 -6.04
N LEU A 286 5.99 10.25 -5.38
CA LEU A 286 4.98 9.74 -4.46
C LEU A 286 3.60 10.18 -4.96
N TYR A 287 2.66 9.25 -4.92
CA TYR A 287 1.26 9.46 -5.28
C TYR A 287 0.39 9.23 -4.04
N ALA A 288 -0.65 10.05 -3.90
CA ALA A 288 -1.60 9.96 -2.80
C ALA A 288 -3.01 10.29 -3.29
N THR A 289 -4.00 9.48 -2.88
CA THR A 289 -5.42 9.69 -3.26
C THR A 289 -6.20 10.35 -2.14
N ASN A 290 -7.19 11.16 -2.51
CA ASN A 290 -8.11 11.81 -1.60
C ASN A 290 -9.55 11.60 -2.07
N ARG A 291 -10.44 11.21 -1.16
CA ARG A 291 -11.88 10.94 -1.38
C ARG A 291 -12.72 12.16 -1.01
N GLY A 292 -14.03 11.97 -0.86
CA GLY A 292 -15.00 13.02 -0.55
C GLY A 292 -15.25 13.92 -1.76
N ASP A 293 -15.36 15.22 -1.55
CA ASP A 293 -15.51 16.21 -2.62
C ASP A 293 -14.21 16.45 -3.39
N ALA A 294 -13.06 16.14 -2.79
CA ALA A 294 -11.75 16.23 -3.43
C ALA A 294 -11.64 15.26 -4.63
N ASN A 295 -11.88 13.97 -4.42
CA ASN A 295 -11.79 12.91 -5.44
C ASN A 295 -10.61 13.06 -6.40
N ASP A 296 -9.43 13.28 -5.87
CA ASP A 296 -8.22 13.60 -6.63
C ASP A 296 -7.01 12.71 -6.27
N ILE A 297 -5.95 12.91 -7.03
CA ILE A 297 -4.65 12.28 -6.84
C ILE A 297 -3.62 13.40 -6.80
N SER A 298 -2.89 13.50 -5.70
CA SER A 298 -1.76 14.39 -5.56
C SER A 298 -0.46 13.67 -5.90
N VAL A 299 0.43 14.36 -6.62
CA VAL A 299 1.73 13.87 -7.05
C VAL A 299 2.82 14.75 -6.47
N PHE A 300 3.86 14.12 -5.92
CA PHE A 300 5.01 14.79 -5.33
C PHE A 300 6.32 14.24 -5.89
N ALA A 301 7.30 15.12 -6.07
CA ALA A 301 8.69 14.72 -6.26
C ALA A 301 9.30 14.36 -4.91
N ILE A 302 10.08 13.29 -4.87
CA ILE A 302 10.85 12.87 -3.70
C ILE A 302 12.28 13.37 -3.83
N ASN A 303 12.74 14.19 -2.90
CA ASN A 303 14.14 14.55 -2.78
C ASN A 303 14.96 13.27 -2.44
N GLN A 304 15.93 12.95 -3.31
CA GLN A 304 16.67 11.69 -3.20
C GLN A 304 17.69 11.68 -2.05
N GLU A 305 18.04 12.85 -1.50
CA GLU A 305 18.99 12.97 -0.40
C GLU A 305 18.31 12.81 0.94
N ASN A 306 17.15 13.47 1.16
CA ASN A 306 16.50 13.56 2.46
C ASN A 306 15.05 13.04 2.50
N GLY A 307 14.48 12.63 1.36
CA GLY A 307 13.13 12.07 1.27
C GLY A 307 12.00 13.09 1.35
N GLU A 308 12.28 14.38 1.45
CA GLU A 308 11.24 15.42 1.47
C GLU A 308 10.46 15.49 0.17
N LEU A 309 9.21 15.92 0.29
CA LEU A 309 8.25 15.98 -0.81
C LEU A 309 8.11 17.41 -1.32
N THR A 310 8.12 17.56 -2.64
CA THR A 310 7.78 18.80 -3.35
C THR A 310 6.56 18.53 -4.22
N PHE A 311 5.51 19.34 -4.09
CA PHE A 311 4.28 19.20 -4.86
C PHE A 311 4.52 19.39 -6.36
N ILE A 312 3.96 18.49 -7.17
CA ILE A 312 4.02 18.56 -8.66
C ILE A 312 2.65 18.95 -9.22
N GLU A 313 1.62 18.13 -8.90
CA GLU A 313 0.27 18.36 -9.41
C GLU A 313 -0.79 17.71 -8.52
N ARG A 314 -2.02 18.18 -8.67
CA ARG A 314 -3.23 17.53 -8.20
C ARG A 314 -4.15 17.33 -9.38
N LYS A 315 -4.58 16.10 -9.62
CA LYS A 315 -5.40 15.73 -10.77
C LYS A 315 -6.70 15.08 -10.30
N PRO A 316 -7.87 15.48 -10.83
CA PRO A 316 -9.12 14.73 -10.61
C PRO A 316 -8.92 13.25 -10.95
N SER A 317 -9.36 12.36 -10.07
CA SER A 317 -9.14 10.90 -10.22
C SER A 317 -10.01 10.25 -11.31
N GLY A 318 -10.96 10.99 -11.87
CA GLY A 318 -11.86 10.52 -12.95
C GLY A 318 -13.03 9.65 -12.47
N GLY A 319 -13.19 9.49 -11.17
CA GLY A 319 -14.27 8.77 -10.51
C GLY A 319 -14.51 9.28 -9.10
N LYS A 320 -15.42 8.64 -8.37
CA LYS A 320 -15.77 9.00 -6.98
C LYS A 320 -15.19 7.97 -6.00
N GLY A 321 -14.59 8.45 -4.92
CA GLY A 321 -14.01 7.60 -3.88
C GLY A 321 -12.79 6.81 -4.35
N PRO A 322 -11.69 7.46 -4.79
CA PRO A 322 -10.45 6.75 -5.15
C PRO A 322 -9.79 6.17 -3.89
N ARG A 323 -10.28 5.00 -3.44
CA ARG A 323 -9.91 4.40 -2.15
C ARG A 323 -8.55 3.71 -2.15
N ASN A 324 -8.20 3.10 -3.28
CA ASN A 324 -6.92 2.41 -3.44
C ASN A 324 -6.43 2.54 -4.88
N PHE A 325 -5.12 2.47 -5.05
CA PHE A 325 -4.51 2.45 -6.38
C PHE A 325 -3.24 1.60 -6.36
N ALA A 326 -2.76 1.25 -7.53
CA ALA A 326 -1.46 0.62 -7.71
C ALA A 326 -0.69 1.32 -8.83
N ILE A 327 0.64 1.35 -8.71
CA ILE A 327 1.52 1.70 -9.82
C ILE A 327 2.02 0.39 -10.40
N ASP A 328 1.93 0.22 -11.72
CA ASP A 328 2.39 -1.01 -12.36
C ASP A 328 3.90 -1.21 -12.15
N PRO A 329 4.41 -2.44 -12.13
CA PRO A 329 5.82 -2.70 -11.83
C PRO A 329 6.81 -2.01 -12.78
N THR A 330 6.37 -1.60 -14.00
CA THR A 330 7.22 -0.85 -14.93
C THR A 330 7.29 0.64 -14.58
N GLY A 331 6.37 1.16 -13.75
CA GLY A 331 6.26 2.57 -13.38
C GLY A 331 5.58 3.46 -14.43
N LYS A 332 4.99 2.87 -15.47
CA LYS A 332 4.38 3.60 -16.60
C LYS A 332 2.90 3.90 -16.42
N TYR A 333 2.22 3.19 -15.52
CA TYR A 333 0.78 3.28 -15.36
C TYR A 333 0.36 3.35 -13.90
N LEU A 334 -0.69 4.12 -13.65
CA LEU A 334 -1.40 4.23 -12.38
C LEU A 334 -2.79 3.63 -12.55
N ILE A 335 -3.15 2.66 -11.72
CA ILE A 335 -4.43 1.95 -11.74
C ILE A 335 -5.22 2.36 -10.52
N VAL A 336 -6.35 3.06 -10.68
CA VAL A 336 -7.13 3.65 -9.60
C VAL A 336 -8.48 2.97 -9.47
N ALA A 337 -8.80 2.49 -8.28
CA ALA A 337 -10.10 1.90 -7.92
C ALA A 337 -11.00 2.96 -7.27
N HIS A 338 -12.17 3.20 -7.89
CA HIS A 338 -13.15 4.19 -7.46
C HIS A 338 -14.36 3.50 -6.83
N GLN A 339 -14.36 3.41 -5.50
CA GLN A 339 -15.37 2.72 -4.72
C GLN A 339 -16.80 3.15 -5.06
N ASN A 340 -17.04 4.47 -5.18
CA ASN A 340 -18.40 5.06 -5.26
C ASN A 340 -18.86 5.35 -6.70
N SER A 341 -18.09 4.95 -7.70
CA SER A 341 -18.45 5.04 -9.12
C SER A 341 -18.20 3.76 -9.89
N ASP A 342 -17.94 2.65 -9.18
CA ASP A 342 -17.85 1.29 -9.72
C ASP A 342 -16.89 1.14 -10.88
N THR A 343 -15.74 1.85 -10.84
CA THR A 343 -14.79 1.86 -11.94
C THR A 343 -13.35 1.62 -11.48
N VAL A 344 -12.59 0.94 -12.31
CA VAL A 344 -11.13 0.92 -12.25
C VAL A 344 -10.60 1.62 -13.51
N ILE A 345 -9.76 2.63 -13.33
CA ILE A 345 -9.22 3.44 -14.42
C ILE A 345 -7.70 3.30 -14.45
N VAL A 346 -7.14 3.11 -15.63
CA VAL A 346 -5.70 3.07 -15.89
C VAL A 346 -5.25 4.37 -16.54
N TYR A 347 -4.36 5.08 -15.88
CA TYR A 347 -3.71 6.28 -16.39
C TYR A 347 -2.27 5.99 -16.80
N LYS A 348 -1.80 6.63 -17.86
CA LYS A 348 -0.38 6.67 -18.17
C LYS A 348 0.35 7.66 -17.26
N ILE A 349 1.58 7.34 -16.87
CA ILE A 349 2.48 8.19 -16.10
C ILE A 349 3.61 8.67 -17.01
N ASP A 350 4.01 9.92 -16.91
CA ASP A 350 5.27 10.41 -17.43
C ASP A 350 6.39 10.05 -16.45
N GLU A 351 7.24 9.10 -16.81
CA GLU A 351 8.30 8.57 -15.94
C GLU A 351 9.38 9.61 -15.58
N ASN A 352 9.48 10.72 -16.31
CA ASN A 352 10.46 11.79 -16.07
C ASN A 352 9.93 12.86 -15.12
N THR A 353 8.66 13.21 -15.24
CA THR A 353 8.02 14.30 -14.47
C THR A 353 7.11 13.81 -13.36
N GLY A 354 6.75 12.51 -13.34
CA GLY A 354 5.78 11.91 -12.44
C GLY A 354 4.33 12.27 -12.74
N LYS A 355 4.06 13.14 -13.70
CA LYS A 355 2.71 13.62 -14.01
C LYS A 355 1.82 12.51 -14.54
N ILE A 356 0.56 12.55 -14.10
CA ILE A 356 -0.49 11.64 -14.56
C ILE A 356 -1.02 12.16 -15.90
N LEU A 357 -0.90 11.35 -16.95
CA LEU A 357 -1.35 11.69 -18.31
C LEU A 357 -2.81 11.27 -18.53
N ASN A 358 -3.16 10.93 -19.76
CA ASN A 358 -4.51 10.49 -20.13
C ASN A 358 -4.84 9.08 -19.62
N ALA A 359 -6.12 8.81 -19.43
CA ALA A 359 -6.63 7.47 -19.20
C ALA A 359 -6.51 6.63 -20.49
N VAL A 360 -6.02 5.40 -20.35
CA VAL A 360 -5.81 4.45 -21.47
C VAL A 360 -6.73 3.24 -21.39
N SER A 361 -7.28 2.95 -20.22
CA SER A 361 -8.24 1.87 -20.00
C SER A 361 -9.21 2.22 -18.88
N ARG A 362 -10.44 1.73 -19.00
CA ARG A 362 -11.48 1.81 -17.97
C ARG A 362 -12.26 0.52 -17.99
N ILE A 363 -12.49 -0.06 -16.81
CA ILE A 363 -13.38 -1.22 -16.63
C ILE A 363 -14.42 -0.93 -15.55
N GLN A 364 -15.56 -1.62 -15.64
CA GLN A 364 -16.61 -1.58 -14.64
C GLN A 364 -16.39 -2.73 -13.64
N VAL A 365 -16.34 -2.39 -12.35
CA VAL A 365 -16.27 -3.34 -11.23
C VAL A 365 -17.06 -2.74 -10.09
N GLY A 366 -18.01 -3.47 -9.51
CA GLY A 366 -18.82 -2.95 -8.40
C GLY A 366 -17.96 -2.70 -7.15
N ASN A 367 -18.10 -1.52 -6.57
CA ASN A 367 -17.44 -1.08 -5.33
C ASN A 367 -15.95 -1.51 -5.19
N PRO A 368 -15.05 -1.26 -6.20
CA PRO A 368 -13.67 -1.71 -6.15
C PRO A 368 -12.90 -0.90 -5.11
N VAL A 369 -12.20 -1.57 -4.20
CA VAL A 369 -11.51 -0.94 -3.06
C VAL A 369 -10.08 -1.40 -2.86
N CYS A 370 -9.62 -2.37 -3.65
CA CYS A 370 -8.23 -2.85 -3.63
C CYS A 370 -7.81 -3.30 -5.02
N VAL A 371 -6.62 -2.90 -5.44
CA VAL A 371 -5.96 -3.40 -6.66
C VAL A 371 -4.55 -3.87 -6.33
N LYS A 372 -4.20 -5.09 -6.75
CA LYS A 372 -2.88 -5.70 -6.51
C LYS A 372 -2.37 -6.37 -7.77
N PHE A 373 -1.09 -6.12 -8.08
CA PHE A 373 -0.41 -6.84 -9.15
C PHE A 373 0.17 -8.16 -8.67
N ALA A 374 0.08 -9.17 -9.52
CA ALA A 374 0.80 -10.42 -9.44
C ALA A 374 1.51 -10.69 -10.79
N PRO A 375 2.68 -11.36 -10.81
CA PRO A 375 3.30 -11.75 -12.07
C PRO A 375 2.37 -12.65 -12.87
N ALA A 376 2.25 -12.36 -14.17
CA ALA A 376 1.65 -13.28 -15.16
C ALA A 376 2.78 -14.17 -15.71
N MET A 377 2.70 -15.46 -15.47
CA MET A 377 3.68 -16.43 -15.99
C MET A 377 3.33 -16.90 -17.39
#